data_d14be3e9cd7cb59019c94f5377e8da34
#
_entry.id   d14be3e9cd7cb59019c94f5377e8da34
#
_cell.length_a   1.000
_cell.length_b   1.000
_cell.length_c   1.000
_cell.angle_alpha   90.00
_cell.angle_beta   90.00
_cell.angle_gamma   90.00
#
_symmetry.space_group_name_H-M   'P 1'
#
loop_
_entity.id
_entity.type
_entity.pdbx_description
1 polymer ?
#
loop_
_entity_poly.entity_id
_entity_poly.type
_entity_poly.pdbx_seq_one_letter_code
_entity_poly.pdbx_strand_id
1 'polypeptide(L)'
;MNGWQIKVLYYGKIQLPKSALSPGLDVGLIIDAPYLGFLLQSGSRKILVDTGPQKQGTANKGWGGYPADIEEMPLEKALCGYAVSPGEIDTVLFTHLHTSHAGNLQTLVKAQFFFQKDEWLSLLDPLPLTSSAEEYDPSFVDILKSKNCVKVEGDLDLEDGIRIIKTPGHTPGSQSILVQTAKGGRIIVGDHWPFFFNIFPHRELRDLYGNCQSITPPPTTVGGFIPSNLVCDYRDYIASSQKIRAMMGNSWDCLLPGHEPSLLLDTL
;
A
#
# COMPACT_ATOMS: atom_id res chain seq x y z
N MET A 1 10.76 16.49 19.98
CA MET A 1 10.96 16.39 18.51
C MET A 1 9.59 16.52 17.87
N ASN A 2 9.44 17.38 16.87
CA ASN A 2 8.20 17.42 16.08
C ASN A 2 8.15 16.11 15.28
N GLY A 3 7.25 15.20 15.62
CA GLY A 3 7.06 13.95 14.90
C GLY A 3 6.62 14.18 13.44
N TRP A 4 6.72 13.14 12.62
CA TRP A 4 6.23 13.16 11.25
C TRP A 4 4.72 13.35 11.21
N GLN A 5 4.22 14.11 10.24
CA GLN A 5 2.81 14.17 9.88
C GLN A 5 2.55 13.22 8.73
N ILE A 6 1.43 12.51 8.78
CA ILE A 6 1.00 11.61 7.71
C ILE A 6 -0.25 12.18 7.07
N LYS A 7 -0.27 12.28 5.75
CA LYS A 7 -1.43 12.67 4.94
C LYS A 7 -1.76 11.51 3.99
N VAL A 8 -3.02 11.13 3.96
CA VAL A 8 -3.50 10.07 3.06
C VAL A 8 -3.78 10.67 1.70
N LEU A 9 -3.23 10.05 0.67
CA LEU A 9 -3.43 10.43 -0.73
C LEU A 9 -4.42 9.45 -1.37
N TYR A 10 -5.38 9.97 -2.11
CA TYR A 10 -6.34 9.19 -2.88
C TYR A 10 -6.04 9.32 -4.37
N TYR A 11 -5.89 8.18 -5.05
CA TYR A 11 -5.54 8.13 -6.47
C TYR A 11 -6.68 7.63 -7.37
N GLY A 12 -7.77 7.19 -6.78
CA GLY A 12 -8.87 6.52 -7.43
C GLY A 12 -9.27 5.25 -6.70
N LYS A 13 -10.08 4.40 -7.33
CA LYS A 13 -10.59 3.17 -6.72
C LYS A 13 -10.73 2.05 -7.74
N ILE A 14 -10.79 0.83 -7.25
CA ILE A 14 -11.17 -0.35 -8.00
C ILE A 14 -12.40 -0.99 -7.37
N GLN A 15 -13.31 -1.50 -8.21
CA GLN A 15 -14.47 -2.27 -7.75
C GLN A 15 -14.19 -3.75 -7.92
N LEU A 16 -14.22 -4.51 -6.83
CA LEU A 16 -13.94 -5.94 -6.85
C LEU A 16 -14.77 -6.70 -5.82
N PRO A 17 -14.93 -8.03 -5.99
CA PRO A 17 -15.56 -8.85 -4.98
C PRO A 17 -14.75 -8.82 -3.67
N LYS A 18 -15.40 -8.56 -2.52
CA LYS A 18 -14.75 -8.61 -1.21
C LYS A 18 -14.01 -9.94 -0.98
N SER A 19 -14.56 -11.04 -1.51
CA SER A 19 -13.95 -12.38 -1.42
C SER A 19 -12.59 -12.50 -2.13
N ALA A 20 -12.20 -11.56 -2.99
CA ALA A 20 -10.84 -11.48 -3.52
C ALA A 20 -9.83 -11.03 -2.46
N LEU A 21 -10.28 -10.26 -1.47
CA LEU A 21 -9.45 -9.74 -0.38
C LEU A 21 -9.66 -10.49 0.95
N SER A 22 -10.72 -11.30 1.05
CA SER A 22 -10.99 -12.18 2.19
C SER A 22 -11.60 -13.49 1.69
N PRO A 23 -10.75 -14.46 1.29
CA PRO A 23 -11.16 -15.68 0.60
C PRO A 23 -12.31 -16.43 1.30
N GLY A 24 -13.35 -16.71 0.54
CA GLY A 24 -14.51 -17.47 1.01
C GLY A 24 -15.52 -16.68 1.87
N LEU A 25 -15.26 -15.41 2.18
CA LEU A 25 -16.16 -14.57 2.96
C LEU A 25 -16.90 -13.57 2.06
N ASP A 26 -18.21 -13.39 2.31
CA ASP A 26 -19.09 -12.45 1.63
C ASP A 26 -19.00 -12.55 0.09
N VAL A 27 -19.10 -13.79 -0.41
CA VAL A 27 -19.09 -14.08 -1.86
C VAL A 27 -20.25 -13.34 -2.54
N GLY A 28 -19.93 -12.60 -3.60
CA GLY A 28 -20.89 -11.77 -4.33
C GLY A 28 -21.04 -10.33 -3.83
N LEU A 29 -20.46 -10.00 -2.68
CA LEU A 29 -20.39 -8.61 -2.23
C LEU A 29 -19.30 -7.86 -3.02
N ILE A 30 -19.70 -6.81 -3.74
CA ILE A 30 -18.80 -5.91 -4.45
C ILE A 30 -18.47 -4.71 -3.56
N ILE A 31 -17.20 -4.37 -3.47
CA ILE A 31 -16.72 -3.24 -2.68
C ILE A 31 -15.86 -2.31 -3.52
N ASP A 32 -15.80 -1.05 -3.10
CA ASP A 32 -14.84 -0.07 -3.60
C ASP A 32 -13.56 -0.15 -2.75
N ALA A 33 -12.45 -0.46 -3.38
CA ALA A 33 -11.12 -0.42 -2.77
C ALA A 33 -10.36 0.81 -3.28
N PRO A 34 -10.13 1.84 -2.44
CA PRO A 34 -9.37 3.00 -2.86
C PRO A 34 -7.90 2.65 -3.11
N TYR A 35 -7.29 3.27 -4.10
CA TYR A 35 -5.84 3.30 -4.24
C TYR A 35 -5.29 4.41 -3.36
N LEU A 36 -4.49 4.05 -2.37
CA LEU A 36 -3.95 4.97 -1.38
C LEU A 36 -2.42 5.10 -1.49
N GLY A 37 -1.94 6.27 -1.13
CA GLY A 37 -0.55 6.51 -0.80
C GLY A 37 -0.46 7.43 0.41
N PHE A 38 0.76 7.68 0.89
CA PHE A 38 0.93 8.48 2.09
C PHE A 38 2.04 9.50 1.89
N LEU A 39 1.72 10.78 2.13
CA LEU A 39 2.69 11.86 2.19
C LEU A 39 3.14 12.05 3.63
N LEU A 40 4.42 11.86 3.89
CA LEU A 40 5.05 12.07 5.18
C LEU A 40 5.77 13.41 5.15
N GLN A 41 5.49 14.28 6.13
CA GLN A 41 6.07 15.63 6.22
C GLN A 41 6.70 15.87 7.59
N SER A 42 7.90 16.40 7.59
CA SER A 42 8.60 16.90 8.79
C SER A 42 9.49 18.07 8.41
N GLY A 43 9.13 19.28 8.82
CA GLY A 43 9.81 20.49 8.36
C GLY A 43 9.75 20.65 6.84
N SER A 44 10.90 20.73 6.18
CA SER A 44 11.01 20.79 4.71
C SER A 44 11.04 19.41 4.04
N ARG A 45 11.24 18.32 4.81
CA ARG A 45 11.30 16.96 4.29
C ARG A 45 9.93 16.46 3.83
N LYS A 46 9.90 15.88 2.64
CA LYS A 46 8.70 15.30 2.05
C LYS A 46 9.02 13.92 1.48
N ILE A 47 8.51 12.90 2.14
CA ILE A 47 8.63 11.50 1.73
C ILE A 47 7.28 11.02 1.24
N LEU A 48 7.25 10.33 0.12
CA LEU A 48 6.06 9.69 -0.41
C LEU A 48 6.15 8.18 -0.17
N VAL A 49 5.07 7.58 0.30
CA VAL A 49 4.91 6.12 0.34
C VAL A 49 3.88 5.74 -0.70
N ASP A 50 4.30 4.97 -1.68
CA ASP A 50 3.58 4.55 -2.88
C ASP A 50 3.08 5.72 -3.75
N THR A 51 3.07 5.51 -5.06
CA THR A 51 2.74 6.55 -6.05
C THR A 51 1.37 6.35 -6.69
N GLY A 52 0.66 5.30 -6.32
CA GLY A 52 -0.63 4.94 -6.90
C GLY A 52 -0.55 4.39 -8.33
N PRO A 53 -1.69 4.00 -8.91
CA PRO A 53 -1.77 3.49 -10.26
C PRO A 53 -1.57 4.61 -11.28
N GLN A 54 -1.10 4.23 -12.47
CA GLN A 54 -1.12 5.10 -13.63
C GLN A 54 -2.48 5.00 -14.31
N LYS A 55 -3.04 6.13 -14.78
CA LYS A 55 -4.21 6.09 -15.65
C LYS A 55 -3.82 5.45 -16.98
N GLN A 56 -4.28 4.23 -17.21
CA GLN A 56 -4.10 3.55 -18.48
C GLN A 56 -5.24 3.96 -19.43
N GLY A 57 -4.93 4.44 -20.61
CA GLY A 57 -5.75 4.70 -21.80
C GLY A 57 -7.27 4.47 -21.69
N THR A 58 -7.92 4.04 -22.78
CA THR A 58 -9.39 3.90 -22.86
C THR A 58 -9.99 2.71 -22.11
N ALA A 59 -9.19 1.80 -21.58
CA ALA A 59 -9.65 0.67 -20.77
C ALA A 59 -9.18 0.85 -19.32
N ASN A 60 -9.95 1.56 -18.50
CA ASN A 60 -9.76 1.63 -17.04
C ASN A 60 -9.94 0.23 -16.41
N LYS A 61 -9.00 -0.66 -16.68
CA LYS A 61 -8.95 -1.98 -16.09
C LYS A 61 -7.92 -1.96 -14.98
N GLY A 62 -8.37 -2.19 -13.78
CA GLY A 62 -7.51 -2.47 -12.65
C GLY A 62 -7.06 -3.93 -12.65
N TRP A 63 -6.48 -4.35 -11.55
CA TRP A 63 -6.05 -5.71 -11.31
C TRP A 63 -7.12 -6.75 -11.69
N GLY A 64 -6.72 -7.82 -12.35
CA GLY A 64 -7.61 -8.90 -12.78
C GLY A 64 -8.72 -8.48 -13.74
N GLY A 65 -8.61 -7.28 -14.37
CA GLY A 65 -9.62 -6.73 -15.28
C GLY A 65 -10.86 -6.19 -14.59
N TYR A 66 -10.85 -6.03 -13.27
CA TYR A 66 -11.93 -5.37 -12.54
C TYR A 66 -12.02 -3.89 -12.90
N PRO A 67 -13.24 -3.30 -12.91
CA PRO A 67 -13.41 -1.88 -13.21
C PRO A 67 -12.64 -1.00 -12.24
N ALA A 68 -11.81 -0.11 -12.76
CA ALA A 68 -11.09 0.87 -11.97
C ALA A 68 -11.46 2.30 -12.43
N ASP A 69 -11.67 3.18 -11.47
CA ASP A 69 -11.88 4.60 -11.66
C ASP A 69 -10.66 5.33 -11.11
N ILE A 70 -9.71 5.62 -12.00
CA ILE A 70 -8.44 6.25 -11.66
C ILE A 70 -8.51 7.73 -12.07
N GLU A 71 -8.14 8.60 -11.15
CA GLU A 71 -8.10 10.05 -11.36
C GLU A 71 -7.19 10.44 -12.54
N GLU A 72 -7.48 11.57 -13.18
CA GLU A 72 -6.54 12.17 -14.13
C GLU A 72 -5.34 12.72 -13.37
N MET A 73 -4.12 12.40 -13.81
CA MET A 73 -2.88 12.81 -13.13
C MET A 73 -2.96 12.53 -11.62
N PRO A 74 -3.16 11.26 -11.22
CA PRO A 74 -3.62 10.93 -9.87
C PRO A 74 -2.66 11.39 -8.78
N LEU A 75 -1.35 11.29 -9.02
CA LEU A 75 -0.33 11.71 -8.05
C LEU A 75 -0.32 13.24 -7.89
N GLU A 76 -0.30 13.99 -9.00
CA GLU A 76 -0.27 15.44 -8.99
C GLU A 76 -1.52 16.01 -8.32
N LYS A 77 -2.68 15.45 -8.64
CA LYS A 77 -3.96 15.87 -8.06
C LYS A 77 -4.02 15.62 -6.57
N ALA A 78 -3.58 14.45 -6.11
CA ALA A 78 -3.56 14.09 -4.70
C ALA A 78 -2.58 14.96 -3.89
N LEU A 79 -1.38 15.23 -4.43
CA LEU A 79 -0.40 16.12 -3.80
C LEU A 79 -0.87 17.58 -3.77
N CYS A 80 -1.53 18.04 -4.84
CA CYS A 80 -2.07 19.40 -4.92
C CYS A 80 -3.07 19.69 -3.80
N GLY A 81 -3.84 18.69 -3.36
CA GLY A 81 -4.72 18.80 -2.19
C GLY A 81 -4.01 19.19 -0.89
N TYR A 82 -2.71 18.99 -0.82
CA TYR A 82 -1.86 19.37 0.31
C TYR A 82 -0.87 20.50 -0.03
N ALA A 83 -1.10 21.21 -1.14
CA ALA A 83 -0.23 22.27 -1.65
C ALA A 83 1.23 21.80 -1.87
N VAL A 84 1.42 20.57 -2.33
CA VAL A 84 2.72 19.96 -2.64
C VAL A 84 2.76 19.60 -4.13
N SER A 85 3.88 19.88 -4.77
CA SER A 85 4.15 19.44 -6.14
C SER A 85 5.04 18.19 -6.16
N PRO A 86 4.99 17.35 -7.20
CA PRO A 86 5.87 16.18 -7.32
C PRO A 86 7.37 16.54 -7.26
N GLY A 87 7.75 17.71 -7.73
CA GLY A 87 9.14 18.19 -7.69
C GLY A 87 9.70 18.50 -6.31
N GLU A 88 8.84 18.55 -5.28
CA GLU A 88 9.20 18.75 -3.88
C GLU A 88 9.39 17.44 -3.12
N ILE A 89 9.05 16.30 -3.73
CA ILE A 89 9.28 14.98 -3.15
C ILE A 89 10.73 14.61 -3.35
N ASP A 90 11.44 14.38 -2.27
CA ASP A 90 12.86 14.03 -2.29
C ASP A 90 13.12 12.53 -2.10
N THR A 91 12.15 11.80 -1.54
CA THR A 91 12.27 10.39 -1.24
C THR A 91 10.93 9.67 -1.51
N VAL A 92 11.01 8.49 -2.12
CA VAL A 92 9.85 7.61 -2.33
C VAL A 92 10.16 6.24 -1.73
N LEU A 93 9.28 5.76 -0.89
CA LEU A 93 9.33 4.44 -0.30
C LEU A 93 8.20 3.60 -0.93
N PHE A 94 8.54 2.53 -1.61
CA PHE A 94 7.53 1.62 -2.14
C PHE A 94 7.26 0.50 -1.14
N THR A 95 5.99 0.26 -0.83
CA THR A 95 5.62 -0.95 -0.09
C THR A 95 5.92 -2.19 -0.94
N HIS A 96 5.69 -2.09 -2.25
CA HIS A 96 6.04 -3.06 -3.29
C HIS A 96 5.90 -2.40 -4.68
N LEU A 97 6.23 -3.10 -5.77
CA LEU A 97 6.27 -2.52 -7.12
C LEU A 97 5.11 -2.95 -8.03
N HIS A 98 3.97 -3.38 -7.49
CA HIS A 98 2.77 -3.59 -8.30
C HIS A 98 2.29 -2.28 -8.93
N THR A 99 1.60 -2.40 -10.05
CA THR A 99 1.10 -1.27 -10.85
C THR A 99 0.19 -0.32 -10.07
N SER A 100 -0.52 -0.84 -9.07
CA SER A 100 -1.37 -0.07 -8.16
C SER A 100 -0.59 0.85 -7.20
N HIS A 101 0.70 0.58 -6.98
CA HIS A 101 1.56 1.30 -6.04
C HIS A 101 2.69 2.08 -6.70
N ALA A 102 3.17 1.62 -7.88
CA ALA A 102 4.35 2.18 -8.55
C ALA A 102 4.05 2.81 -9.94
N GLY A 103 2.79 3.19 -10.21
CA GLY A 103 2.38 3.64 -11.54
C GLY A 103 2.92 4.99 -11.98
N ASN A 104 3.24 5.92 -11.06
CA ASN A 104 3.60 7.30 -11.39
C ASN A 104 5.10 7.61 -11.22
N LEU A 105 5.96 6.63 -11.49
CA LEU A 105 7.44 6.74 -11.35
C LEU A 105 8.05 7.89 -12.16
N GLN A 106 7.52 8.19 -13.34
CA GLN A 106 8.10 9.19 -14.26
C GLN A 106 7.93 10.61 -13.73
N THR A 107 6.85 10.88 -13.03
CA THR A 107 6.51 12.20 -12.48
C THR A 107 7.53 12.68 -11.43
N LEU A 108 8.18 11.75 -10.74
CA LEU A 108 9.10 12.03 -9.63
C LEU A 108 10.55 12.06 -10.11
N VAL A 109 10.96 13.19 -10.70
CA VAL A 109 12.27 13.30 -11.40
C VAL A 109 13.47 13.46 -10.46
N LYS A 110 13.29 13.97 -9.24
CA LYS A 110 14.37 14.26 -8.29
C LYS A 110 14.47 13.27 -7.13
N ALA A 111 13.44 12.49 -6.92
CA ALA A 111 13.34 11.63 -5.76
C ALA A 111 14.34 10.46 -5.80
N GLN A 112 14.78 10.06 -4.62
CA GLN A 112 15.45 8.79 -4.41
C GLN A 112 14.38 7.73 -4.08
N PHE A 113 14.49 6.56 -4.71
CA PHE A 113 13.51 5.47 -4.59
C PHE A 113 14.06 4.34 -3.73
N PHE A 114 13.26 3.85 -2.78
CA PHE A 114 13.62 2.75 -1.89
C PHE A 114 12.61 1.61 -2.02
N PHE A 115 13.10 0.42 -2.29
CA PHE A 115 12.34 -0.83 -2.32
C PHE A 115 13.27 -2.01 -2.02
N GLN A 116 12.72 -3.15 -1.63
CA GLN A 116 13.53 -4.34 -1.36
C GLN A 116 14.18 -4.88 -2.64
N LYS A 117 15.36 -5.44 -2.52
CA LYS A 117 16.05 -6.10 -3.64
C LYS A 117 15.23 -7.25 -4.22
N ASP A 118 14.54 -8.01 -3.36
CA ASP A 118 13.68 -9.11 -3.81
C ASP A 118 12.50 -8.59 -4.64
N GLU A 119 12.02 -7.38 -4.39
CA GLU A 119 10.98 -6.75 -5.21
C GLU A 119 11.49 -6.38 -6.60
N TRP A 120 12.74 -5.92 -6.69
CA TRP A 120 13.40 -5.70 -7.97
C TRP A 120 13.54 -7.00 -8.77
N LEU A 121 13.90 -8.11 -8.11
CA LEU A 121 14.00 -9.41 -8.75
C LEU A 121 12.64 -9.91 -9.24
N SER A 122 11.58 -9.70 -8.44
CA SER A 122 10.20 -10.03 -8.82
C SER A 122 9.70 -9.21 -10.02
N LEU A 123 10.08 -7.94 -10.13
CA LEU A 123 9.77 -7.12 -11.31
C LEU A 123 10.50 -7.61 -12.57
N LEU A 124 11.75 -8.08 -12.44
CA LEU A 124 12.53 -8.59 -13.57
C LEU A 124 12.06 -9.96 -14.07
N ASP A 125 11.63 -10.82 -13.14
CA ASP A 125 11.19 -12.19 -13.43
C ASP A 125 10.00 -12.53 -12.51
N PRO A 126 8.81 -11.98 -12.81
CA PRO A 126 7.64 -12.17 -11.96
C PRO A 126 7.15 -13.63 -11.99
N LEU A 127 6.66 -14.09 -10.85
CA LEU A 127 6.01 -15.41 -10.79
C LEU A 127 4.87 -15.48 -11.80
N PRO A 128 4.65 -16.63 -12.48
CA PRO A 128 3.63 -16.74 -13.52
C PRO A 128 2.22 -16.31 -13.09
N LEU A 129 1.90 -16.45 -11.82
CA LEU A 129 0.61 -16.05 -11.27
C LEU A 129 0.47 -14.53 -11.22
N THR A 130 1.52 -13.81 -10.81
CA THR A 130 1.52 -12.34 -10.70
C THR A 130 1.62 -11.69 -12.07
N SER A 131 2.36 -12.27 -13.01
CA SER A 131 2.43 -11.76 -14.38
C SER A 131 1.11 -11.91 -15.13
N SER A 132 0.35 -12.97 -14.87
CA SER A 132 -0.96 -13.17 -15.51
C SER A 132 -2.02 -12.21 -14.97
N ALA A 133 -1.85 -11.67 -13.78
CA ALA A 133 -2.73 -10.69 -13.17
C ALA A 133 -2.38 -9.24 -13.52
N GLU A 134 -1.37 -9.02 -14.35
CA GLU A 134 -0.87 -7.69 -14.75
C GLU A 134 -0.43 -6.84 -13.54
N GLU A 135 0.07 -7.48 -12.50
CA GLU A 135 0.47 -6.79 -11.27
C GLU A 135 1.80 -6.05 -11.45
N TYR A 136 2.75 -6.61 -12.22
CA TYR A 136 4.01 -5.97 -12.56
C TYR A 136 3.99 -5.44 -13.99
N ASP A 137 4.37 -4.16 -14.18
CA ASP A 137 4.57 -3.57 -15.50
C ASP A 137 6.05 -3.65 -15.89
N PRO A 138 6.41 -4.41 -16.94
CA PRO A 138 7.80 -4.52 -17.40
C PRO A 138 8.44 -3.17 -17.77
N SER A 139 7.66 -2.16 -18.15
CA SER A 139 8.17 -0.82 -18.45
C SER A 139 8.80 -0.13 -17.25
N PHE A 140 8.44 -0.52 -16.03
CA PHE A 140 9.04 0.01 -14.81
C PHE A 140 10.53 -0.31 -14.68
N VAL A 141 11.00 -1.38 -15.32
CA VAL A 141 12.42 -1.77 -15.31
C VAL A 141 13.29 -0.65 -15.88
N ASP A 142 12.95 -0.15 -17.06
CA ASP A 142 13.75 0.88 -17.72
C ASP A 142 13.61 2.24 -17.02
N ILE A 143 12.41 2.54 -16.51
CA ILE A 143 12.18 3.75 -15.72
C ILE A 143 13.05 3.71 -14.46
N LEU A 144 12.98 2.65 -13.67
CA LEU A 144 13.73 2.54 -12.41
C LEU A 144 15.25 2.47 -12.63
N LYS A 145 15.73 1.89 -13.73
CA LYS A 145 17.16 1.95 -14.11
C LYS A 145 17.65 3.38 -14.36
N SER A 146 16.78 4.28 -14.76
CA SER A 146 17.10 5.70 -14.99
C SER A 146 17.00 6.56 -13.72
N LYS A 147 16.50 6.00 -12.61
CA LYS A 147 16.29 6.72 -11.35
C LYS A 147 17.39 6.41 -10.33
N ASN A 148 17.49 7.26 -9.31
CA ASN A 148 18.34 7.01 -8.15
C ASN A 148 17.63 6.01 -7.21
N CYS A 149 17.91 4.72 -7.36
CA CYS A 149 17.27 3.63 -6.64
C CYS A 149 18.21 3.01 -5.60
N VAL A 150 17.70 2.81 -4.39
CA VAL A 150 18.31 2.03 -3.32
C VAL A 150 17.54 0.71 -3.18
N LYS A 151 18.20 -0.40 -3.47
CA LYS A 151 17.67 -1.75 -3.29
C LYS A 151 18.01 -2.22 -1.89
N VAL A 152 17.04 -2.14 -0.98
CA VAL A 152 17.22 -2.47 0.43
C VAL A 152 17.28 -3.99 0.61
N GLU A 153 18.10 -4.49 1.52
CA GLU A 153 18.12 -5.89 1.94
C GLU A 153 17.77 -5.99 3.43
N GLY A 154 16.52 -6.33 3.74
CA GLY A 154 16.04 -6.42 5.11
C GLY A 154 15.48 -5.12 5.68
N ASP A 155 15.60 -4.94 6.99
CA ASP A 155 15.14 -3.74 7.69
C ASP A 155 16.19 -2.62 7.58
N LEU A 156 15.73 -1.36 7.53
CA LEU A 156 16.60 -0.18 7.42
C LEU A 156 16.04 0.98 8.25
N ASP A 157 16.82 1.50 9.18
CA ASP A 157 16.56 2.81 9.78
C ASP A 157 16.99 3.88 8.77
N LEU A 158 16.01 4.50 8.09
CA LEU A 158 16.27 5.42 6.98
C LEU A 158 16.74 6.78 7.49
N GLU A 159 15.97 7.36 8.39
CA GLU A 159 16.25 8.60 9.09
C GLU A 159 15.45 8.66 10.39
N ASP A 160 15.67 9.70 11.22
CA ASP A 160 15.00 9.82 12.53
C ASP A 160 13.47 9.77 12.37
N GLY A 161 12.87 8.77 12.98
CA GLY A 161 11.44 8.53 12.95
C GLY A 161 10.91 7.79 11.71
N ILE A 162 11.76 7.37 10.77
CA ILE A 162 11.35 6.56 9.60
C ILE A 162 12.18 5.28 9.52
N ARG A 163 11.49 4.13 9.54
CA ARG A 163 12.11 2.82 9.39
C ARG A 163 11.40 1.99 8.35
N ILE A 164 12.16 1.43 7.43
CA ILE A 164 11.71 0.40 6.48
C ILE A 164 11.81 -0.95 7.18
N ILE A 165 10.76 -1.77 7.05
CA ILE A 165 10.66 -3.09 7.67
C ILE A 165 10.33 -4.08 6.58
N LYS A 166 11.22 -5.04 6.31
CA LYS A 166 10.93 -6.12 5.37
C LYS A 166 9.78 -6.99 5.90
N THR A 167 8.69 -7.09 5.13
CA THR A 167 7.48 -7.85 5.44
C THR A 167 6.99 -8.62 4.21
N PRO A 168 7.75 -9.65 3.77
CA PRO A 168 7.39 -10.44 2.60
C PRO A 168 6.11 -11.25 2.84
N GLY A 169 5.51 -11.73 1.75
CA GLY A 169 4.32 -12.59 1.77
C GLY A 169 3.33 -12.22 0.70
N HIS A 170 2.90 -10.95 0.61
CA HIS A 170 2.13 -10.44 -0.53
C HIS A 170 2.99 -10.51 -1.79
N THR A 171 4.17 -9.92 -1.76
CA THR A 171 5.25 -10.16 -2.71
C THR A 171 6.52 -10.59 -1.94
N PRO A 172 7.53 -11.18 -2.63
CA PRO A 172 8.81 -11.54 -2.00
C PRO A 172 9.55 -10.34 -1.41
N GLY A 173 9.35 -9.16 -1.99
CA GLY A 173 10.01 -7.91 -1.61
C GLY A 173 9.10 -6.90 -0.93
N SER A 174 7.92 -7.29 -0.46
CA SER A 174 7.04 -6.37 0.28
C SER A 174 7.73 -5.85 1.54
N GLN A 175 7.48 -4.58 1.84
CA GLN A 175 7.94 -3.91 3.04
C GLN A 175 6.87 -3.00 3.65
N SER A 176 6.94 -2.82 4.96
CA SER A 176 6.12 -1.87 5.71
C SER A 176 6.96 -0.69 6.15
N ILE A 177 6.32 0.46 6.37
CA ILE A 177 7.01 1.68 6.78
C ILE A 177 6.54 2.10 8.17
N LEU A 178 7.44 2.07 9.15
CA LEU A 178 7.21 2.62 10.48
C LEU A 178 7.52 4.11 10.48
N VAL A 179 6.55 4.90 10.92
CA VAL A 179 6.61 6.36 11.00
C VAL A 179 6.36 6.82 12.43
N GLN A 180 7.28 7.53 13.05
CA GLN A 180 7.10 8.11 14.36
C GLN A 180 6.40 9.48 14.25
N THR A 181 5.18 9.53 14.74
CA THR A 181 4.36 10.76 14.78
C THR A 181 4.30 11.33 16.19
N ALA A 182 3.78 12.56 16.33
CA ALA A 182 3.51 13.14 17.65
C ALA A 182 2.49 12.33 18.49
N LYS A 183 1.65 11.51 17.82
CA LYS A 183 0.66 10.63 18.45
C LYS A 183 1.19 9.19 18.67
N GLY A 184 2.48 8.94 18.45
CA GLY A 184 3.11 7.61 18.52
C GLY A 184 3.41 7.01 17.15
N GLY A 185 3.94 5.77 17.15
CA GLY A 185 4.28 5.06 15.93
C GLY A 185 3.06 4.71 15.08
N ARG A 186 3.22 4.81 13.76
CA ARG A 186 2.25 4.36 12.73
C ARG A 186 2.97 3.43 11.78
N ILE A 187 2.28 2.39 11.30
CA ILE A 187 2.86 1.40 10.39
C ILE A 187 2.01 1.35 9.12
N ILE A 188 2.56 1.82 8.01
CA ILE A 188 1.98 1.67 6.68
C ILE A 188 2.33 0.27 6.21
N VAL A 189 1.33 -0.57 5.94
CA VAL A 189 1.52 -2.00 5.67
C VAL A 189 1.26 -2.38 4.21
N GLY A 190 0.82 -1.43 3.37
CA GLY A 190 0.49 -1.70 1.97
C GLY A 190 -0.50 -2.86 1.84
N ASP A 191 -0.25 -3.75 0.88
CA ASP A 191 -1.11 -4.89 0.59
C ASP A 191 -0.81 -6.14 1.42
N HIS A 192 0.09 -6.02 2.40
CA HIS A 192 0.19 -7.06 3.41
C HIS A 192 -1.16 -7.24 4.13
N TRP A 193 -1.82 -6.14 4.46
CA TRP A 193 -3.21 -6.07 4.90
C TRP A 193 -3.93 -4.94 4.16
N PRO A 194 -4.66 -5.25 3.06
CA PRO A 194 -5.35 -4.23 2.27
C PRO A 194 -6.40 -3.46 3.06
N PHE A 195 -7.10 -4.13 3.99
CA PHE A 195 -8.19 -3.55 4.79
C PHE A 195 -8.08 -3.97 6.26
N PHE A 196 -8.76 -3.24 7.14
CA PHE A 196 -8.88 -3.65 8.53
C PHE A 196 -9.59 -4.98 8.71
N PHE A 197 -10.52 -5.36 7.83
CA PHE A 197 -11.17 -6.66 7.93
C PHE A 197 -10.21 -7.85 7.68
N ASN A 198 -9.01 -7.61 7.15
CA ASN A 198 -7.97 -8.64 7.04
C ASN A 198 -7.28 -8.92 8.38
N ILE A 199 -7.38 -7.98 9.34
CA ILE A 199 -6.59 -8.00 10.59
C ILE A 199 -7.46 -8.29 11.79
N PHE A 200 -8.69 -7.75 11.85
CA PHE A 200 -9.58 -7.90 12.99
C PHE A 200 -10.88 -8.60 12.58
N PRO A 201 -11.60 -9.16 13.56
CA PRO A 201 -12.95 -9.68 13.33
C PRO A 201 -13.95 -8.52 13.16
N HIS A 202 -13.72 -7.64 12.20
CA HIS A 202 -14.67 -6.58 11.86
C HIS A 202 -15.97 -7.17 11.34
N ARG A 203 -17.08 -6.58 11.75
CA ARG A 203 -18.44 -6.94 11.33
C ARG A 203 -19.04 -5.90 10.37
N GLU A 204 -18.35 -4.80 10.16
CA GLU A 204 -18.79 -3.70 9.31
C GLU A 204 -17.61 -3.21 8.44
N LEU A 205 -17.94 -2.88 7.21
CA LEU A 205 -17.05 -2.15 6.30
C LEU A 205 -17.64 -0.76 6.11
N ARG A 206 -16.82 0.25 6.31
CA ARG A 206 -17.16 1.65 6.01
C ARG A 206 -16.68 1.98 4.61
N ASP A 207 -17.61 2.41 3.73
CA ASP A 207 -17.27 2.75 2.35
C ASP A 207 -16.64 4.16 2.23
N LEU A 208 -16.28 4.55 1.00
CA LEU A 208 -15.70 5.87 0.69
C LEU A 208 -16.62 7.06 1.01
N TYR A 209 -17.91 6.83 1.19
CA TYR A 209 -18.93 7.84 1.47
C TYR A 209 -19.34 7.86 2.95
N GLY A 210 -18.74 6.97 3.76
CA GLY A 210 -19.05 6.86 5.19
C GLY A 210 -20.22 5.94 5.51
N ASN A 211 -20.83 5.26 4.52
CA ASN A 211 -21.87 4.29 4.78
C ASN A 211 -21.26 3.00 5.35
N CYS A 212 -21.93 2.41 6.34
CA CYS A 212 -21.53 1.13 6.93
C CYS A 212 -22.36 0.00 6.34
N GLN A 213 -21.71 -1.09 5.98
CA GLN A 213 -22.40 -2.32 5.59
C GLN A 213 -21.86 -3.50 6.41
N SER A 214 -22.76 -4.42 6.77
CA SER A 214 -22.39 -5.64 7.50
C SER A 214 -21.56 -6.57 6.64
N ILE A 215 -20.53 -7.15 7.25
CA ILE A 215 -19.66 -8.14 6.63
C ILE A 215 -19.47 -9.34 7.57
N THR A 216 -19.11 -10.48 6.99
CA THR A 216 -18.76 -11.66 7.76
C THR A 216 -17.34 -11.56 8.28
N PRO A 217 -17.12 -11.57 9.60
CA PRO A 217 -15.76 -11.57 10.14
C PRO A 217 -15.07 -12.90 9.88
N PRO A 218 -13.73 -12.94 9.74
CA PRO A 218 -12.99 -14.19 9.65
C PRO A 218 -13.21 -15.03 10.92
N PRO A 219 -13.24 -16.36 10.81
CA PRO A 219 -13.36 -17.25 11.96
C PRO A 219 -12.22 -16.99 12.96
N THR A 220 -12.52 -16.93 14.25
CA THR A 220 -11.52 -16.70 15.32
C THR A 220 -10.42 -17.77 15.35
N THR A 221 -10.68 -18.94 14.76
CA THR A 221 -9.76 -20.07 14.65
C THR A 221 -8.61 -19.84 13.66
N VAL A 222 -8.69 -18.82 12.78
CA VAL A 222 -7.64 -18.54 11.79
C VAL A 222 -6.57 -17.55 12.26
N GLY A 223 -6.42 -17.34 13.56
CA GLY A 223 -5.29 -16.62 14.13
C GLY A 223 -5.38 -15.10 14.17
N GLY A 224 -6.55 -14.52 13.86
CA GLY A 224 -6.81 -13.08 14.00
C GLY A 224 -6.39 -12.23 12.80
N PHE A 225 -6.02 -12.85 11.67
CA PHE A 225 -5.84 -12.19 10.37
C PHE A 225 -6.18 -13.15 9.25
N ILE A 226 -6.63 -12.62 8.12
CA ILE A 226 -6.92 -13.38 6.90
C ILE A 226 -6.17 -12.73 5.72
N PRO A 227 -5.42 -13.51 4.93
CA PRO A 227 -4.75 -12.98 3.75
C PRO A 227 -5.76 -12.64 2.65
N SER A 228 -5.35 -11.76 1.73
CA SER A 228 -6.01 -11.64 0.43
C SER A 228 -5.70 -12.86 -0.46
N ASN A 229 -6.31 -12.94 -1.64
CA ASN A 229 -5.94 -13.94 -2.65
C ASN A 229 -4.52 -13.72 -3.23
N LEU A 230 -3.93 -12.55 -2.95
CA LEU A 230 -2.62 -12.14 -3.46
C LEU A 230 -1.54 -12.36 -2.41
N VAL A 231 -1.23 -13.60 -2.13
CA VAL A 231 -0.11 -13.98 -1.26
C VAL A 231 0.79 -14.93 -2.03
N CYS A 232 2.04 -14.53 -2.25
CA CYS A 232 3.02 -15.33 -2.96
C CYS A 232 3.64 -16.42 -2.07
N ASP A 233 3.74 -16.18 -0.76
CA ASP A 233 4.21 -17.15 0.23
C ASP A 233 3.49 -16.99 1.56
N TYR A 234 2.74 -18.02 1.97
CA TYR A 234 1.99 -18.02 3.22
C TYR A 234 2.86 -18.10 4.48
N ARG A 235 4.05 -18.70 4.42
CA ARG A 235 4.95 -18.78 5.58
C ARG A 235 5.53 -17.41 5.87
N ASP A 236 6.00 -16.73 4.83
CA ASP A 236 6.50 -15.37 4.92
C ASP A 236 5.39 -14.42 5.35
N TYR A 237 4.19 -14.57 4.81
CA TYR A 237 3.02 -13.77 5.21
C TYR A 237 2.71 -13.91 6.71
N ILE A 238 2.70 -15.14 7.24
CA ILE A 238 2.45 -15.39 8.67
C ILE A 238 3.57 -14.80 9.53
N ALA A 239 4.83 -15.01 9.15
CA ALA A 239 5.98 -14.49 9.89
C ALA A 239 5.98 -12.95 9.91
N SER A 240 5.69 -12.31 8.77
CA SER A 240 5.55 -10.86 8.64
C SER A 240 4.37 -10.33 9.46
N SER A 241 3.23 -11.00 9.42
CA SER A 241 2.06 -10.64 10.24
C SER A 241 2.38 -10.68 11.74
N GLN A 242 3.11 -11.71 12.20
CA GLN A 242 3.55 -11.80 13.59
C GLN A 242 4.56 -10.69 13.94
N LYS A 243 5.48 -10.38 13.05
CA LYS A 243 6.46 -9.29 13.21
C LYS A 243 5.76 -7.94 13.36
N ILE A 244 4.82 -7.61 12.48
CA ILE A 244 4.04 -6.37 12.54
C ILE A 244 3.23 -6.33 13.85
N ARG A 245 2.55 -7.41 14.22
CA ARG A 245 1.79 -7.48 15.47
C ARG A 245 2.66 -7.25 16.71
N ALA A 246 3.85 -7.81 16.74
CA ALA A 246 4.80 -7.58 17.85
C ALA A 246 5.21 -6.11 17.96
N MET A 247 5.35 -5.41 16.82
CA MET A 247 5.69 -3.98 16.77
C MET A 247 4.53 -3.07 17.17
N MET A 248 3.30 -3.47 16.88
CA MET A 248 2.09 -2.72 17.25
C MET A 248 1.82 -2.74 18.76
N GLY A 249 2.31 -3.73 19.45
CA GLY A 249 1.88 -4.04 20.81
C GLY A 249 0.37 -4.37 20.83
N ASN A 250 -0.41 -3.64 21.63
CA ASN A 250 -1.86 -3.81 21.73
C ASN A 250 -2.65 -2.68 21.03
N SER A 251 -1.96 -1.82 20.25
CA SER A 251 -2.59 -0.64 19.62
C SER A 251 -2.81 -0.90 18.12
N TRP A 252 -4.05 -1.19 17.77
CA TRP A 252 -4.45 -1.38 16.37
C TRP A 252 -4.52 -0.06 15.59
N ASP A 253 -4.76 1.05 16.29
CA ASP A 253 -4.86 2.40 15.70
C ASP A 253 -3.56 2.85 15.02
N CYS A 254 -2.46 2.11 15.24
CA CYS A 254 -1.19 2.42 14.61
C CYS A 254 -1.07 1.92 13.16
N LEU A 255 -2.00 1.08 12.69
CA LEU A 255 -1.93 0.50 11.34
C LEU A 255 -2.55 1.41 10.28
N LEU A 256 -1.93 1.41 9.11
CA LEU A 256 -2.39 2.10 7.90
C LEU A 256 -2.40 1.10 6.73
N PRO A 257 -3.54 0.41 6.51
CA PRO A 257 -3.73 -0.52 5.40
C PRO A 257 -3.70 0.16 4.03
N GLY A 258 -3.36 -0.61 2.98
CA GLY A 258 -3.15 -0.08 1.63
C GLY A 258 -4.42 0.41 0.91
N HIS A 259 -5.60 -0.13 1.27
CA HIS A 259 -6.85 0.13 0.56
C HIS A 259 -8.04 0.42 1.49
N GLU A 260 -7.79 0.87 2.72
CA GLU A 260 -8.82 1.09 3.74
C GLU A 260 -9.55 2.42 3.54
N PRO A 261 -10.86 2.43 3.20
CA PRO A 261 -11.60 3.67 2.93
C PRO A 261 -11.70 4.61 4.13
N SER A 262 -11.77 4.06 5.34
CA SER A 262 -11.93 4.87 6.56
C SER A 262 -10.76 5.82 6.81
N LEU A 263 -9.57 5.53 6.27
CA LEU A 263 -8.41 6.42 6.37
C LEU A 263 -8.60 7.76 5.64
N LEU A 264 -9.53 7.84 4.68
CA LEU A 264 -9.88 9.08 3.97
C LEU A 264 -10.92 9.92 4.73
N LEU A 265 -11.66 9.29 5.63
CA LEU A 265 -12.76 9.92 6.37
C LEU A 265 -12.30 10.45 7.74
N ASP A 266 -11.30 9.82 8.31
CA ASP A 266 -10.80 10.11 9.65
C ASP A 266 -9.50 10.94 9.57
N THR A 267 -9.33 11.89 10.48
CA THR A 267 -8.09 12.69 10.57
C THR A 267 -7.01 11.88 11.32
N LEU A 268 -5.93 11.53 10.67
CA LEU A 268 -4.80 10.80 11.24
C LEU A 268 -4.00 11.61 12.29
#